data_2a6f7e5c145a637ab757e3ea3bac044b
#
_entry.id   2a6f7e5c145a637ab757e3ea3bac044b
#
_cell.length_a   1.000
_cell.length_b   1.000
_cell.length_c   1.000
_cell.angle_alpha   90.00
_cell.angle_beta   90.00
_cell.angle_gamma   90.00
#
_symmetry.space_group_name_H-M   'P 1'
#
loop_
_entity.id
_entity.type
_entity.pdbx_description
1 polymer ?
#
loop_
_entity_poly.entity_id
_entity_poly.type
_entity_poly.pdbx_seq_one_letter_code
_entity_poly.pdbx_strand_id
1 'polypeptide(L)'
;MSLFVSFSFQTRYYRDFLGLIFAIDEVNHSPDLLPNITLGFRLYDSCMSELRATGGALTVMSEMRNPAPGYDCHEHSHVVGIVGELFSALSLPIARVLGVLHVPQISHGSTLSALSNKINFPSFLRTVPSNMFQNTALTRLVGLFGWTYVGMLVVDNDVGEQGGQVIRAGIEKAGSCVAFLEKIHLSYSMAQIQRVVDVIRKSSVNVIVL
;
A
#
# COMPACT_ATOMS: atom_id res chain seq x y z
N MET A 1 -8.12 19.86 23.23
CA MET A 1 -6.86 19.10 23.22
C MET A 1 -6.31 19.14 21.81
N SER A 2 -5.41 20.07 21.53
CA SER A 2 -4.88 20.34 20.18
C SER A 2 -3.80 19.30 19.91
N LEU A 3 -4.11 18.36 19.01
CA LEU A 3 -3.12 17.45 18.45
C LEU A 3 -2.22 18.25 17.50
N PHE A 4 -1.04 18.60 17.97
CA PHE A 4 0.06 19.02 17.10
C PHE A 4 0.49 17.81 16.29
N VAL A 5 -0.11 17.62 15.13
CA VAL A 5 0.44 16.73 14.11
C VAL A 5 1.53 17.53 13.40
N SER A 6 2.78 17.15 13.62
CA SER A 6 3.90 17.68 12.86
C SER A 6 3.75 17.24 11.41
N PHE A 7 3.25 18.14 10.56
CA PHE A 7 3.21 17.91 9.12
C PHE A 7 4.61 18.12 8.56
N SER A 8 5.35 17.06 8.33
CA SER A 8 6.53 17.15 7.48
C SER A 8 6.09 17.06 6.03
N PHE A 9 6.32 18.13 5.26
CA PHE A 9 6.06 18.13 3.82
C PHE A 9 6.92 17.09 3.13
N GLN A 10 6.29 16.12 2.47
CA GLN A 10 6.97 15.03 1.77
C GLN A 10 6.95 15.31 0.27
N THR A 11 8.09 15.72 -0.29
CA THR A 11 8.25 16.05 -1.72
C THR A 11 7.86 14.90 -2.66
N ARG A 12 8.00 13.65 -2.21
CA ARG A 12 7.60 12.47 -2.98
C ARG A 12 6.10 12.47 -3.26
N TYR A 13 5.26 12.63 -2.25
CA TYR A 13 3.80 12.61 -2.40
C TYR A 13 3.27 13.81 -3.16
N TYR A 14 3.95 14.95 -3.03
CA TYR A 14 3.65 16.12 -3.83
C TYR A 14 3.88 15.88 -5.33
N ARG A 15 4.93 15.15 -5.70
CA ARG A 15 5.15 14.76 -7.11
C ARG A 15 4.08 13.82 -7.64
N ASP A 16 3.62 12.87 -6.82
CA ASP A 16 2.53 11.97 -7.20
C ASP A 16 1.24 12.76 -7.49
N PHE A 17 0.95 13.76 -6.66
CA PHE A 17 -0.16 14.69 -6.89
C PHE A 17 0.00 15.52 -8.18
N LEU A 18 1.16 16.09 -8.42
CA LEU A 18 1.43 16.83 -9.68
C LEU A 18 1.30 15.92 -10.90
N GLY A 19 1.72 14.67 -10.79
CA GLY A 19 1.54 13.65 -11.84
C GLY A 19 0.07 13.39 -12.14
N LEU A 20 -0.80 13.35 -11.13
CA LEU A 20 -2.24 13.21 -11.31
C LEU A 20 -2.84 14.43 -12.04
N ILE A 21 -2.48 15.65 -11.63
CA ILE A 21 -2.95 16.87 -12.30
C ILE A 21 -2.54 16.87 -13.77
N PHE A 22 -1.27 16.57 -14.04
CA PHE A 22 -0.75 16.48 -15.41
C PHE A 22 -1.53 15.45 -16.24
N ALA A 23 -1.77 14.26 -15.69
CA ALA A 23 -2.52 13.22 -16.40
C ALA A 23 -3.98 13.63 -16.71
N ILE A 24 -4.64 14.32 -15.77
CA ILE A 24 -6.00 14.83 -15.97
C ILE A 24 -6.02 15.91 -17.07
N ASP A 25 -5.03 16.80 -17.05
CA ASP A 25 -4.90 17.85 -18.06
C ASP A 25 -4.67 17.24 -19.45
N GLU A 26 -3.79 16.26 -19.60
CA GLU A 26 -3.55 15.51 -20.84
C GLU A 26 -4.83 14.81 -21.33
N VAL A 27 -5.60 14.17 -20.43
CA VAL A 27 -6.87 13.52 -20.80
C VAL A 27 -7.89 14.55 -21.30
N ASN A 28 -8.01 15.68 -20.63
CA ASN A 28 -8.96 16.74 -21.00
C ASN A 28 -8.62 17.45 -22.32
N HIS A 29 -7.33 17.48 -22.70
CA HIS A 29 -6.88 18.05 -23.99
C HIS A 29 -6.87 17.01 -25.12
N SER A 30 -7.01 15.73 -24.83
CA SER A 30 -6.99 14.68 -25.82
C SER A 30 -8.31 14.63 -26.62
N PRO A 31 -8.28 14.69 -27.95
CA PRO A 31 -9.49 14.52 -28.75
C PRO A 31 -10.03 13.09 -28.76
N ASP A 32 -9.17 12.11 -28.44
CA ASP A 32 -9.48 10.67 -28.50
C ASP A 32 -9.94 10.10 -27.16
N LEU A 33 -9.57 10.76 -26.05
CA LEU A 33 -9.93 10.32 -24.70
C LEU A 33 -11.07 11.18 -24.16
N LEU A 34 -12.15 10.53 -23.72
CA LEU A 34 -13.33 11.17 -23.11
C LEU A 34 -13.87 12.40 -23.91
N PRO A 35 -14.16 12.25 -25.21
CA PRO A 35 -14.63 13.36 -26.03
C PRO A 35 -15.90 13.97 -25.42
N ASN A 36 -15.93 15.30 -25.28
CA ASN A 36 -17.01 16.08 -24.66
C ASN A 36 -17.28 15.82 -23.18
N ILE A 37 -16.33 15.20 -22.47
CA ILE A 37 -16.39 15.00 -21.01
C ILE A 37 -15.17 15.65 -20.37
N THR A 38 -15.39 16.51 -19.40
CA THR A 38 -14.31 17.11 -18.61
C THR A 38 -14.09 16.32 -17.34
N LEU A 39 -12.87 15.82 -17.13
CA LEU A 39 -12.46 15.14 -15.94
C LEU A 39 -11.98 16.17 -14.90
N GLY A 40 -12.64 16.21 -13.75
CA GLY A 40 -12.20 16.99 -12.59
C GLY A 40 -11.56 16.10 -11.53
N PHE A 41 -11.09 16.71 -10.45
CA PHE A 41 -10.57 15.97 -9.30
C PHE A 41 -10.86 16.66 -7.96
N ARG A 42 -10.87 15.85 -6.90
CA ARG A 42 -10.87 16.33 -5.51
C ARG A 42 -9.69 15.69 -4.79
N LEU A 43 -8.97 16.45 -4.00
CA LEU A 43 -7.80 15.99 -3.27
C LEU A 43 -8.10 15.90 -1.77
N TYR A 44 -7.72 14.77 -1.17
CA TYR A 44 -7.80 14.53 0.26
C TYR A 44 -6.44 14.05 0.77
N ASP A 45 -5.97 14.63 1.88
CA ASP A 45 -4.75 14.19 2.54
C ASP A 45 -5.10 13.21 3.67
N SER A 46 -4.68 11.97 3.50
CA SER A 46 -4.85 10.92 4.50
C SER A 46 -3.94 11.08 5.71
N CYS A 47 -2.89 11.90 5.62
CA CYS A 47 -1.87 12.06 6.67
C CYS A 47 -1.33 10.72 7.20
N MET A 48 -1.21 9.71 6.35
CA MET A 48 -0.79 8.35 6.72
C MET A 48 -1.69 7.67 7.77
N SER A 49 -2.94 8.08 7.87
CA SER A 49 -3.92 7.53 8.81
C SER A 49 -5.00 6.75 8.06
N GLU A 50 -5.18 5.48 8.39
CA GLU A 50 -6.24 4.63 7.82
C GLU A 50 -7.63 5.23 8.04
N LEU A 51 -7.87 5.80 9.22
CA LEU A 51 -9.14 6.44 9.54
C LEU A 51 -9.41 7.66 8.65
N ARG A 52 -8.37 8.50 8.42
CA ARG A 52 -8.50 9.67 7.54
C ARG A 52 -8.64 9.26 6.08
N ALA A 53 -7.88 8.26 5.63
CA ALA A 53 -7.97 7.71 4.28
C ALA A 53 -9.39 7.19 3.98
N THR A 54 -9.95 6.40 4.89
CA THR A 54 -11.32 5.88 4.79
C THR A 54 -12.35 7.00 4.87
N GLY A 55 -12.18 7.94 5.82
CA GLY A 55 -13.04 9.11 5.95
C GLY A 55 -13.04 9.99 4.70
N GLY A 56 -11.88 10.19 4.07
CA GLY A 56 -11.75 10.89 2.79
C GLY A 56 -12.54 10.19 1.68
N ALA A 57 -12.40 8.88 1.55
CA ALA A 57 -13.16 8.10 0.57
C ALA A 57 -14.67 8.21 0.79
N LEU A 58 -15.13 8.08 2.04
CA LEU A 58 -16.55 8.25 2.38
C LEU A 58 -17.04 9.68 2.10
N THR A 59 -16.22 10.70 2.39
CA THR A 59 -16.55 12.10 2.11
C THR A 59 -16.69 12.37 0.62
N VAL A 60 -15.79 11.79 -0.19
CA VAL A 60 -15.88 11.87 -1.67
C VAL A 60 -17.18 11.24 -2.16
N MET A 61 -17.56 10.09 -1.59
CA MET A 61 -18.74 9.33 -2.02
C MET A 61 -20.06 9.96 -1.54
N SER A 62 -20.06 10.65 -0.40
CA SER A 62 -21.26 11.26 0.18
C SER A 62 -21.47 12.73 -0.18
N GLU A 63 -20.47 13.36 -0.83
CA GLU A 63 -20.43 14.81 -1.11
C GLU A 63 -20.72 15.72 0.09
N MET A 64 -20.72 15.18 1.30
CA MET A 64 -21.05 15.91 2.54
C MET A 64 -19.82 16.26 3.36
N ARG A 65 -19.92 17.38 4.12
CA ARG A 65 -18.94 17.74 5.18
C ARG A 65 -18.89 16.68 6.31
N ASN A 66 -19.97 15.89 6.49
CA ASN A 66 -20.02 14.75 7.38
C ASN A 66 -20.30 13.48 6.58
N PRO A 67 -19.45 12.45 6.67
CA PRO A 67 -19.59 11.24 5.86
C PRO A 67 -20.81 10.43 6.31
N ALA A 68 -21.90 10.56 5.55
CA ALA A 68 -23.02 9.65 5.63
C ALA A 68 -23.11 8.88 4.31
N PRO A 69 -22.74 7.59 4.26
CA PRO A 69 -22.76 6.81 3.03
C PRO A 69 -24.17 6.72 2.45
N GLY A 70 -24.26 6.93 1.12
CA GLY A 70 -25.51 6.76 0.40
C GLY A 70 -26.46 7.97 0.41
N TYR A 71 -26.02 9.11 0.94
CA TYR A 71 -26.78 10.35 0.92
C TYR A 71 -26.14 11.34 -0.09
N ASP A 72 -26.65 11.38 -1.28
CA ASP A 72 -26.30 12.39 -2.29
C ASP A 72 -27.45 13.41 -2.36
N CYS A 73 -27.15 14.64 -1.92
CA CYS A 73 -28.13 15.73 -1.96
C CYS A 73 -27.92 16.70 -3.13
N HIS A 74 -26.91 16.49 -3.97
CA HIS A 74 -26.54 17.38 -5.06
C HIS A 74 -26.33 16.63 -6.39
N GLU A 75 -27.06 17.04 -7.40
CA GLU A 75 -27.15 16.41 -8.73
C GLU A 75 -25.90 16.54 -9.65
N HIS A 76 -24.74 17.04 -9.19
CA HIS A 76 -23.82 17.64 -10.16
C HIS A 76 -22.40 17.08 -10.29
N SER A 77 -21.99 16.07 -9.52
CA SER A 77 -20.68 15.44 -9.78
C SER A 77 -20.70 13.95 -9.53
N HIS A 78 -20.59 13.15 -10.59
CA HIS A 78 -20.42 11.71 -10.44
C HIS A 78 -18.97 11.37 -10.12
N VAL A 79 -18.74 10.71 -8.99
CA VAL A 79 -17.44 10.11 -8.67
C VAL A 79 -17.25 8.87 -9.53
N VAL A 80 -16.33 8.94 -10.48
CA VAL A 80 -16.06 7.83 -11.41
C VAL A 80 -15.00 6.87 -10.86
N GLY A 81 -14.23 7.27 -9.88
CA GLY A 81 -13.21 6.43 -9.24
C GLY A 81 -12.36 7.20 -8.25
N ILE A 82 -11.56 6.46 -7.50
CA ILE A 82 -10.59 7.01 -6.54
C ILE A 82 -9.19 6.56 -6.96
N VAL A 83 -8.26 7.52 -7.09
CA VAL A 83 -6.84 7.26 -7.30
C VAL A 83 -6.13 7.38 -5.95
N GLY A 84 -5.55 6.31 -5.48
CA GLY A 84 -4.86 6.20 -4.18
C GLY A 84 -5.15 4.86 -3.50
N GLU A 85 -4.52 4.56 -2.45
CA GLU A 85 -3.40 5.19 -1.76
C GLU A 85 -2.07 4.56 -2.23
N LEU A 86 -0.93 5.16 -1.83
CA LEU A 86 0.39 4.58 -2.08
C LEU A 86 0.61 3.31 -1.25
N PHE A 87 0.23 3.36 0.04
CA PHE A 87 0.47 2.28 0.99
C PHE A 87 -0.69 1.30 1.05
N SER A 88 -0.37 0.00 1.08
CA SER A 88 -1.36 -1.06 1.13
C SER A 88 -2.25 -1.00 2.37
N ALA A 89 -1.71 -0.62 3.53
CA ALA A 89 -2.47 -0.45 4.77
C ALA A 89 -3.59 0.59 4.62
N LEU A 90 -3.32 1.68 3.91
CA LEU A 90 -4.30 2.73 3.66
C LEU A 90 -5.29 2.35 2.55
N SER A 91 -4.82 1.63 1.52
CA SER A 91 -5.67 1.20 0.40
C SER A 91 -6.67 0.11 0.80
N LEU A 92 -6.31 -0.75 1.73
CA LEU A 92 -7.12 -1.91 2.13
C LEU A 92 -8.51 -1.52 2.67
N PRO A 93 -8.63 -0.62 3.67
CA PRO A 93 -9.93 -0.21 4.18
C PRO A 93 -10.76 0.55 3.13
N ILE A 94 -10.12 1.38 2.30
CA ILE A 94 -10.79 2.07 1.18
C ILE A 94 -11.34 1.04 0.20
N ALA A 95 -10.54 0.03 -0.21
CA ALA A 95 -10.94 -1.01 -1.15
C ALA A 95 -12.15 -1.82 -0.66
N ARG A 96 -12.26 -2.03 0.65
CA ARG A 96 -13.45 -2.70 1.25
C ARG A 96 -14.71 -1.85 1.09
N VAL A 97 -14.62 -0.57 1.40
CA VAL A 97 -15.77 0.36 1.27
C VAL A 97 -16.17 0.51 -0.18
N LEU A 98 -15.22 0.79 -1.07
CA LEU A 98 -15.49 1.00 -2.48
C LEU A 98 -15.94 -0.28 -3.20
N GLY A 99 -15.52 -1.45 -2.73
CA GLY A 99 -15.99 -2.74 -3.20
C GLY A 99 -17.49 -2.93 -3.01
N VAL A 100 -18.04 -2.46 -1.89
CA VAL A 100 -19.50 -2.48 -1.62
C VAL A 100 -20.25 -1.50 -2.54
N LEU A 101 -19.64 -0.35 -2.81
CA LEU A 101 -20.23 0.71 -3.63
C LEU A 101 -19.98 0.51 -5.14
N HIS A 102 -19.23 -0.52 -5.52
CA HIS A 102 -18.79 -0.81 -6.90
C HIS A 102 -18.05 0.35 -7.57
N VAL A 103 -17.35 1.19 -6.79
CA VAL A 103 -16.55 2.30 -7.29
C VAL A 103 -15.10 1.86 -7.49
N PRO A 104 -14.50 2.10 -8.66
CA PRO A 104 -13.11 1.72 -8.92
C PRO A 104 -12.14 2.47 -8.01
N GLN A 105 -11.18 1.73 -7.44
CA GLN A 105 -9.99 2.28 -6.80
C GLN A 105 -8.76 1.88 -7.59
N ILE A 106 -7.91 2.84 -7.94
CA ILE A 106 -6.64 2.61 -8.63
C ILE A 106 -5.51 3.04 -7.72
N SER A 107 -4.69 2.08 -7.28
CA SER A 107 -3.49 2.38 -6.49
C SER A 107 -2.23 2.36 -7.34
N HIS A 108 -1.38 3.35 -7.13
CA HIS A 108 -0.08 3.46 -7.82
C HIS A 108 1.07 2.81 -7.04
N GLY A 109 0.83 2.27 -5.82
CA GLY A 109 1.90 1.74 -5.00
C GLY A 109 1.54 0.57 -4.09
N SER A 110 0.26 0.21 -3.95
CA SER A 110 -0.16 -0.88 -3.05
C SER A 110 0.16 -2.26 -3.63
N THR A 111 1.16 -2.91 -3.07
CA THR A 111 1.69 -4.20 -3.55
C THR A 111 1.13 -5.42 -2.83
N LEU A 112 0.39 -5.26 -1.73
CA LEU A 112 -0.13 -6.36 -0.91
C LEU A 112 -0.87 -7.41 -1.75
N SER A 113 -0.46 -8.69 -1.65
CA SER A 113 -1.03 -9.77 -2.45
C SER A 113 -2.51 -10.01 -2.19
N ALA A 114 -2.99 -9.78 -0.97
CA ALA A 114 -4.39 -9.92 -0.60
C ALA A 114 -5.32 -9.06 -1.46
N LEU A 115 -4.88 -7.87 -1.90
CA LEU A 115 -5.63 -6.96 -2.77
C LEU A 115 -5.87 -7.51 -4.19
N SER A 116 -5.20 -8.60 -4.58
CA SER A 116 -5.46 -9.30 -5.85
C SER A 116 -6.70 -10.20 -5.80
N ASN A 117 -7.23 -10.47 -4.61
CA ASN A 117 -8.44 -11.28 -4.46
C ASN A 117 -9.68 -10.48 -4.89
N LYS A 118 -10.21 -10.78 -6.08
CA LYS A 118 -11.35 -10.07 -6.66
C LYS A 118 -12.70 -10.40 -6.00
N ILE A 119 -12.78 -11.46 -5.19
CA ILE A 119 -13.96 -11.75 -4.37
C ILE A 119 -14.06 -10.72 -3.24
N ASN A 120 -12.93 -10.45 -2.56
CA ASN A 120 -12.89 -9.53 -1.43
C ASN A 120 -12.71 -8.06 -1.86
N PHE A 121 -12.07 -7.81 -3.01
CA PHE A 121 -11.72 -6.48 -3.52
C PHE A 121 -12.07 -6.36 -5.00
N PRO A 122 -13.37 -6.43 -5.36
CA PRO A 122 -13.81 -6.47 -6.76
C PRO A 122 -13.43 -5.21 -7.54
N SER A 123 -13.48 -4.05 -6.89
CA SER A 123 -13.26 -2.73 -7.51
C SER A 123 -11.80 -2.24 -7.39
N PHE A 124 -10.89 -3.01 -6.77
CA PHE A 124 -9.50 -2.57 -6.60
C PHE A 124 -8.66 -2.89 -7.84
N LEU A 125 -7.94 -1.88 -8.31
CA LEU A 125 -6.98 -1.95 -9.42
C LEU A 125 -5.63 -1.37 -8.97
N ARG A 126 -4.54 -1.74 -9.64
CA ARG A 126 -3.22 -1.17 -9.37
C ARG A 126 -2.35 -1.14 -10.62
N THR A 127 -1.46 -0.16 -10.68
CA THR A 127 -0.48 -0.01 -11.75
C THR A 127 0.86 -0.69 -11.46
N VAL A 128 1.05 -1.17 -10.23
CA VAL A 128 2.25 -1.90 -9.79
C VAL A 128 1.95 -3.40 -9.62
N PRO A 129 2.93 -4.28 -9.82
CA PRO A 129 2.74 -5.71 -9.60
C PRO A 129 2.52 -6.05 -8.11
N SER A 130 1.95 -7.24 -7.87
CA SER A 130 1.86 -7.80 -6.52
C SER A 130 3.23 -8.14 -5.96
N ASN A 131 3.43 -7.94 -4.66
CA ASN A 131 4.62 -8.38 -3.94
C ASN A 131 4.83 -9.91 -3.98
N MET A 132 3.82 -10.68 -4.39
CA MET A 132 3.96 -12.13 -4.59
C MET A 132 5.07 -12.46 -5.59
N PHE A 133 5.23 -11.67 -6.67
CA PHE A 133 6.30 -11.86 -7.64
C PHE A 133 7.67 -11.59 -7.04
N GLN A 134 7.79 -10.53 -6.24
CA GLN A 134 9.02 -10.18 -5.52
C GLN A 134 9.38 -11.30 -4.51
N ASN A 135 8.42 -11.75 -3.71
CA ASN A 135 8.62 -12.80 -2.72
C ASN A 135 9.08 -14.12 -3.38
N THR A 136 8.47 -14.47 -4.52
CA THR A 136 8.87 -15.64 -5.30
C THR A 136 10.29 -15.49 -5.85
N ALA A 137 10.64 -14.30 -6.37
CA ALA A 137 11.99 -14.02 -6.88
C ALA A 137 13.04 -14.14 -5.78
N LEU A 138 12.79 -13.55 -4.60
CA LEU A 138 13.70 -13.65 -3.44
C LEU A 138 13.91 -15.11 -3.02
N THR A 139 12.85 -15.91 -2.95
CA THR A 139 12.95 -17.35 -2.64
C THR A 139 13.82 -18.08 -3.66
N ARG A 140 13.62 -17.79 -4.96
CA ARG A 140 14.43 -18.40 -6.03
C ARG A 140 15.88 -17.96 -5.99
N LEU A 141 16.17 -16.70 -5.64
CA LEU A 141 17.54 -16.22 -5.48
C LEU A 141 18.29 -16.93 -4.36
N VAL A 142 17.64 -17.18 -3.22
CA VAL A 142 18.22 -17.97 -2.12
C VAL A 142 18.64 -19.36 -2.62
N GLY A 143 17.77 -20.03 -3.36
CA GLY A 143 18.08 -21.35 -3.95
C GLY A 143 19.17 -21.29 -5.02
N LEU A 144 19.15 -20.27 -5.91
CA LEU A 144 20.12 -20.10 -6.99
C LEU A 144 21.54 -19.91 -6.46
N PHE A 145 21.71 -19.15 -5.36
CA PHE A 145 23.01 -18.94 -4.74
C PHE A 145 23.42 -20.06 -3.77
N GLY A 146 22.58 -21.09 -3.60
CA GLY A 146 22.86 -22.20 -2.70
C GLY A 146 22.93 -21.80 -1.23
N TRP A 147 22.23 -20.74 -0.82
CA TRP A 147 22.21 -20.31 0.57
C TRP A 147 21.27 -21.21 1.38
N THR A 148 21.86 -22.09 2.15
CA THR A 148 21.13 -23.09 2.93
C THR A 148 20.68 -22.60 4.31
N TYR A 149 21.25 -21.48 4.80
CA TYR A 149 20.97 -20.94 6.13
C TYR A 149 20.97 -19.39 6.08
N VAL A 150 19.79 -18.79 6.20
CA VAL A 150 19.58 -17.35 6.03
C VAL A 150 18.84 -16.74 7.22
N GLY A 151 19.09 -15.46 7.50
CA GLY A 151 18.28 -14.63 8.38
C GLY A 151 17.27 -13.83 7.57
N MET A 152 16.17 -13.42 8.18
CA MET A 152 15.19 -12.55 7.56
C MET A 152 14.88 -11.35 8.43
N LEU A 153 14.86 -10.15 7.82
CA LEU A 153 14.36 -8.92 8.42
C LEU A 153 13.17 -8.43 7.61
N VAL A 154 12.06 -8.15 8.27
CA VAL A 154 10.84 -7.68 7.63
C VAL A 154 10.33 -6.41 8.29
N VAL A 155 9.61 -5.59 7.55
CA VAL A 155 8.95 -4.41 8.13
C VAL A 155 7.80 -4.88 9.01
N ASP A 156 7.65 -4.27 10.19
CA ASP A 156 6.58 -4.59 11.15
C ASP A 156 5.26 -3.97 10.71
N ASN A 157 4.69 -4.55 9.67
CA ASN A 157 3.36 -4.26 9.14
C ASN A 157 2.81 -5.47 8.38
N ASP A 158 1.54 -5.42 7.97
CA ASP A 158 0.86 -6.53 7.27
C ASP A 158 1.60 -6.99 5.99
N VAL A 159 2.19 -6.04 5.25
CA VAL A 159 2.93 -6.36 4.01
C VAL A 159 4.20 -7.14 4.31
N GLY A 160 4.98 -6.67 5.29
CA GLY A 160 6.22 -7.33 5.71
C GLY A 160 5.93 -8.68 6.37
N GLU A 161 4.90 -8.79 7.19
CA GLU A 161 4.52 -10.04 7.84
C GLU A 161 4.07 -11.10 6.83
N GLN A 162 3.12 -10.77 5.96
CA GLN A 162 2.64 -11.69 4.93
C GLN A 162 3.75 -12.06 3.94
N GLY A 163 4.54 -11.07 3.48
CA GLY A 163 5.68 -11.29 2.59
C GLY A 163 6.72 -12.20 3.22
N GLY A 164 7.08 -11.91 4.48
CA GLY A 164 8.04 -12.69 5.25
C GLY A 164 7.63 -14.16 5.42
N GLN A 165 6.37 -14.42 5.74
CA GLN A 165 5.86 -15.80 5.86
C GLN A 165 5.90 -16.54 4.53
N VAL A 166 5.53 -15.88 3.42
CA VAL A 166 5.58 -16.50 2.07
C VAL A 166 7.03 -16.84 1.68
N ILE A 167 7.97 -15.92 1.89
CA ILE A 167 9.39 -16.12 1.57
C ILE A 167 9.94 -17.24 2.45
N ARG A 168 9.67 -17.22 3.75
CA ARG A 168 10.09 -18.26 4.70
C ARG A 168 9.61 -19.64 4.27
N ALA A 169 8.32 -19.78 4.02
CA ALA A 169 7.74 -21.06 3.58
C ALA A 169 8.36 -21.54 2.25
N GLY A 170 8.67 -20.61 1.33
CA GLY A 170 9.34 -20.92 0.08
C GLY A 170 10.77 -21.40 0.28
N ILE A 171 11.54 -20.76 1.15
CA ILE A 171 12.92 -21.15 1.51
C ILE A 171 12.95 -22.51 2.18
N GLU A 172 12.07 -22.76 3.16
CA GLU A 172 11.96 -24.03 3.86
C GLU A 172 11.54 -25.17 2.92
N LYS A 173 10.59 -24.91 2.00
CA LYS A 173 10.18 -25.86 0.95
C LYS A 173 11.32 -26.21 -0.01
N ALA A 174 12.23 -25.27 -0.27
CA ALA A 174 13.41 -25.50 -1.10
C ALA A 174 14.55 -26.27 -0.38
N GLY A 175 14.36 -26.66 0.87
CA GLY A 175 15.34 -27.41 1.67
C GLY A 175 16.37 -26.53 2.39
N SER A 176 16.16 -25.24 2.44
CA SER A 176 16.99 -24.28 3.20
C SER A 176 16.31 -23.90 4.53
N CYS A 177 17.09 -23.36 5.49
CA CYS A 177 16.60 -23.02 6.81
C CYS A 177 16.61 -21.51 7.04
N VAL A 178 15.59 -21.01 7.74
CA VAL A 178 15.54 -19.63 8.23
C VAL A 178 15.91 -19.62 9.71
N ALA A 179 17.06 -19.02 10.03
CA ALA A 179 17.61 -18.95 11.39
C ALA A 179 16.79 -18.04 12.32
N PHE A 180 16.33 -16.93 11.79
CA PHE A 180 15.48 -15.96 12.49
C PHE A 180 14.65 -15.18 11.49
N LEU A 181 13.51 -14.68 11.95
CA LEU A 181 12.71 -13.67 11.28
C LEU A 181 12.43 -12.57 12.28
N GLU A 182 13.12 -11.43 12.13
CA GLU A 182 12.96 -10.27 13.00
C GLU A 182 12.19 -9.17 12.27
N LYS A 183 11.37 -8.45 13.04
CA LYS A 183 10.59 -7.32 12.54
C LYS A 183 11.31 -6.01 12.85
N ILE A 184 11.21 -5.04 11.94
CA ILE A 184 11.78 -3.70 12.10
C ILE A 184 10.71 -2.65 11.79
N HIS A 185 10.57 -1.67 12.67
CA HIS A 185 9.70 -0.51 12.46
C HIS A 185 10.49 0.78 12.64
N LEU A 186 10.11 1.83 11.85
CA LEU A 186 10.79 3.13 11.90
C LEU A 186 10.69 3.83 13.26
N SER A 187 9.67 3.50 14.07
CA SER A 187 9.48 4.05 15.41
C SER A 187 10.17 3.26 16.52
N TYR A 188 10.96 2.22 16.18
CA TYR A 188 11.66 1.44 17.20
C TYR A 188 12.65 2.30 17.99
N SER A 189 12.62 2.15 19.30
CA SER A 189 13.61 2.73 20.21
C SER A 189 14.99 2.11 19.97
N MET A 190 16.04 2.81 20.37
CA MET A 190 17.41 2.27 20.31
C MET A 190 17.56 0.92 21.00
N ALA A 191 16.84 0.69 22.12
CA ALA A 191 16.85 -0.59 22.82
C ALA A 191 16.25 -1.74 21.98
N GLN A 192 15.15 -1.46 21.23
CA GLN A 192 14.54 -2.44 20.33
C GLN A 192 15.45 -2.74 19.13
N ILE A 193 16.06 -1.72 18.54
CA ILE A 193 17.04 -1.89 17.46
C ILE A 193 18.23 -2.72 17.96
N GLN A 194 18.76 -2.41 19.15
CA GLN A 194 19.88 -3.14 19.73
C GLN A 194 19.55 -4.63 19.95
N ARG A 195 18.32 -4.94 20.36
CA ARG A 195 17.86 -6.33 20.47
C ARG A 195 17.94 -7.07 19.13
N VAL A 196 17.46 -6.46 18.04
CA VAL A 196 17.54 -7.06 16.70
C VAL A 196 19.01 -7.26 16.28
N VAL A 197 19.86 -6.27 16.52
CA VAL A 197 21.30 -6.36 16.26
C VAL A 197 21.94 -7.52 17.05
N ASP A 198 21.55 -7.70 18.32
CA ASP A 198 22.07 -8.79 19.16
C ASP A 198 21.62 -10.17 18.66
N VAL A 199 20.39 -10.30 18.13
CA VAL A 199 19.93 -11.54 17.48
C VAL A 199 20.79 -11.84 16.26
N ILE A 200 21.02 -10.84 15.39
CA ILE A 200 21.87 -10.99 14.20
C ILE A 200 23.30 -11.40 14.60
N ARG A 201 23.90 -10.71 15.55
CA ARG A 201 25.28 -10.97 16.00
C ARG A 201 25.46 -12.34 16.65
N LYS A 202 24.45 -12.83 17.36
CA LYS A 202 24.48 -14.16 17.98
C LYS A 202 24.20 -15.29 16.99
N SER A 203 23.60 -14.95 15.86
CA SER A 203 23.36 -15.93 14.81
C SER A 203 24.66 -16.21 14.04
N SER A 204 24.80 -17.42 13.51
CA SER A 204 25.89 -17.81 12.61
C SER A 204 25.57 -17.53 11.14
N VAL A 205 24.57 -16.66 10.89
CA VAL A 205 24.09 -16.37 9.54
C VAL A 205 25.01 -15.38 8.84
N ASN A 206 25.36 -15.67 7.60
CA ASN A 206 26.16 -14.79 6.74
C ASN A 206 25.31 -14.06 5.68
N VAL A 207 24.06 -14.48 5.49
CA VAL A 207 23.14 -13.94 4.48
C VAL A 207 21.85 -13.51 5.16
N ILE A 208 21.45 -12.26 4.93
CA ILE A 208 20.20 -11.70 5.45
C ILE A 208 19.35 -11.27 4.26
N VAL A 209 18.11 -11.75 4.22
CA VAL A 209 17.07 -11.34 3.29
C VAL A 209 16.28 -10.18 3.91
N LEU A 210 16.16 -9.07 3.19
CA LEU A 210 15.47 -7.83 3.59
C LEU A 210 14.20 -7.61 2.76
#